data_4f900d8b448bffc0c926f869c9e2a0ec
#
_entry.id   4f900d8b448bffc0c926f869c9e2a0ec
#
_cell.length_a   1.000
_cell.length_b   1.000
_cell.length_c   1.000
_cell.angle_alpha   90.00
_cell.angle_beta   90.00
_cell.angle_gamma   90.00
#
_symmetry.space_group_name_H-M   'P 1'
#
loop_
_entity.id
_entity.type
_entity.pdbx_description
1 polymer ?
#
loop_
_entity_poly.entity_id
_entity_poly.type
_entity_poly.pdbx_seq_one_letter_code
_entity_poly.pdbx_strand_id
1 'polypeptide(L)'
;MASIKLKFRTSSVQEKEGRLYYQVIHNRVARQIHTEYRIYSSEWDADHSNIILPTSVTPQRQAYLLSLKDTLDADRKKLLLVIARLDKEGQSYTADTVVDNFHEGKELHGIIGYTLELNEKLRRIGKKRNGSKVQNHPQQPPALPERRRCAIGGSRWDNDTRL
;
A
#
# COMPACT_ATOMS: atom_id res chain seq x y z
N MET A 1 -20.77 -6.86 -6.18
CA MET A 1 -19.87 -7.26 -5.09
C MET A 1 -18.57 -7.75 -5.68
N ALA A 2 -17.42 -7.24 -5.25
CA ALA A 2 -16.12 -7.69 -5.73
C ALA A 2 -15.71 -9.02 -5.07
N SER A 3 -14.95 -9.84 -5.78
CA SER A 3 -14.39 -11.10 -5.27
C SER A 3 -12.87 -11.07 -5.27
N ILE A 4 -12.25 -11.75 -4.29
CA ILE A 4 -10.81 -11.82 -4.11
C ILE A 4 -10.36 -13.27 -4.22
N LYS A 5 -9.33 -13.52 -5.02
CA LYS A 5 -8.68 -14.83 -5.14
C LYS A 5 -7.18 -14.66 -4.91
N LEU A 6 -6.60 -15.52 -4.08
CA LEU A 6 -5.15 -15.66 -3.99
C LEU A 6 -4.68 -16.57 -5.13
N LYS A 7 -3.63 -16.18 -5.81
CA LYS A 7 -3.07 -16.88 -6.95
C LYS A 7 -1.56 -17.01 -6.80
N PHE A 8 -1.02 -18.09 -7.36
CA PHE A 8 0.40 -18.36 -7.42
C PHE A 8 0.86 -18.35 -8.86
N ARG A 9 1.96 -17.67 -9.11
CA ARG A 9 2.66 -17.67 -10.40
C ARG A 9 4.00 -18.34 -10.24
N THR A 10 4.17 -19.48 -10.89
CA THR A 10 5.43 -20.23 -10.90
C THR A 10 6.56 -19.41 -11.53
N SER A 11 7.79 -19.64 -11.10
CA SER A 11 8.98 -19.13 -11.77
C SER A 11 9.18 -19.86 -13.09
N SER A 12 9.71 -19.16 -14.10
CA SER A 12 10.16 -19.78 -15.36
C SER A 12 11.47 -20.56 -15.19
N VAL A 13 12.17 -20.37 -14.09
CA VAL A 13 13.42 -21.06 -13.75
C VAL A 13 13.07 -22.22 -12.81
N GLN A 14 13.54 -23.41 -13.12
CA GLN A 14 13.38 -24.59 -12.25
C GLN A 14 13.97 -24.31 -10.85
N GLU A 15 13.35 -24.89 -9.84
CA GLU A 15 13.77 -24.79 -8.42
C GLU A 15 13.81 -23.37 -7.85
N LYS A 16 13.29 -22.37 -8.56
CA LYS A 16 13.18 -21.01 -8.05
C LYS A 16 11.79 -20.74 -7.53
N GLU A 17 11.74 -19.98 -6.44
CA GLU A 17 10.47 -19.53 -5.84
C GLU A 17 9.62 -18.74 -6.83
N GLY A 18 8.34 -19.07 -6.89
CA GLY A 18 7.32 -18.29 -7.59
C GLY A 18 6.79 -17.15 -6.71
N ARG A 19 5.85 -16.40 -7.23
CA ARG A 19 5.30 -15.21 -6.56
C ARG A 19 3.80 -15.38 -6.32
N LEU A 20 3.35 -15.00 -5.13
CA LEU A 20 1.94 -14.89 -4.80
C LEU A 20 1.40 -13.52 -5.23
N TYR A 21 0.13 -13.46 -5.60
CA TYR A 21 -0.57 -12.23 -5.90
C TYR A 21 -2.07 -12.38 -5.62
N TYR A 22 -2.74 -11.29 -5.30
CA TYR A 22 -4.20 -11.28 -5.20
C TYR A 22 -4.80 -10.88 -6.54
N GLN A 23 -5.88 -11.52 -6.89
CA GLN A 23 -6.72 -11.15 -8.03
C GLN A 23 -8.06 -10.63 -7.50
N VAL A 24 -8.33 -9.37 -7.74
CA VAL A 24 -9.61 -8.72 -7.45
C VAL A 24 -10.46 -8.75 -8.72
N ILE A 25 -11.68 -9.26 -8.63
CA ILE A 25 -12.60 -9.34 -9.77
C ILE A 25 -13.86 -8.57 -9.41
N HIS A 26 -14.21 -7.56 -10.21
CA HIS A 26 -15.43 -6.78 -10.09
C HIS A 26 -15.99 -6.46 -11.49
N ASN A 27 -17.31 -6.66 -11.68
CA ASN A 27 -17.98 -6.42 -12.96
C ASN A 27 -17.27 -7.05 -14.17
N ARG A 28 -16.79 -8.30 -14.03
CA ARG A 28 -16.01 -9.06 -15.04
C ARG A 28 -14.62 -8.47 -15.35
N VAL A 29 -14.22 -7.41 -14.67
CA VAL A 29 -12.86 -6.86 -14.77
C VAL A 29 -12.00 -7.44 -13.66
N ALA A 30 -10.84 -8.00 -14.03
CA ALA A 30 -9.88 -8.56 -13.09
C ALA A 30 -8.66 -7.64 -12.98
N ARG A 31 -8.22 -7.36 -11.75
CA ARG A 31 -6.98 -6.63 -11.44
C ARG A 31 -6.10 -7.44 -10.52
N GLN A 32 -4.80 -7.29 -10.66
CA GLN A 32 -3.82 -8.02 -9.86
C GLN A 32 -3.13 -7.07 -8.88
N ILE A 33 -3.04 -7.51 -7.62
CA ILE A 33 -2.22 -6.87 -6.59
C ILE A 33 -0.98 -7.73 -6.41
N HIS A 34 0.15 -7.22 -6.84
CA HIS A 34 1.42 -7.91 -6.70
C HIS A 34 1.89 -7.85 -5.25
N THR A 35 2.45 -8.97 -4.77
CA THR A 35 3.03 -9.06 -3.42
C THR A 35 4.51 -9.41 -3.52
N GLU A 36 5.25 -9.18 -2.44
CA GLU A 36 6.65 -9.59 -2.31
C GLU A 36 6.80 -11.04 -1.83
N TYR A 37 5.69 -11.74 -1.60
CA TYR A 37 5.69 -13.07 -1.02
C TYR A 37 6.08 -14.11 -2.06
N ARG A 38 7.02 -14.96 -1.66
CA ARG A 38 7.58 -15.99 -2.53
C ARG A 38 7.51 -17.36 -1.87
N ILE A 39 7.12 -18.36 -2.64
CA ILE A 39 7.04 -19.76 -2.21
C ILE A 39 7.46 -20.69 -3.34
N TYR A 40 7.81 -21.92 -3.00
CA TYR A 40 8.05 -22.97 -3.99
C TYR A 40 6.73 -23.58 -4.48
N SER A 41 6.74 -24.15 -5.68
CA SER A 41 5.56 -24.82 -6.26
C SER A 41 5.04 -25.97 -5.41
N SER A 42 5.91 -26.66 -4.67
CA SER A 42 5.57 -27.74 -3.75
C SER A 42 4.85 -27.26 -2.47
N GLU A 43 4.90 -25.96 -2.18
CA GLU A 43 4.28 -25.33 -1.01
C GLU A 43 2.91 -24.72 -1.34
N TRP A 44 2.45 -24.88 -2.58
CA TRP A 44 1.20 -24.31 -3.06
C TRP A 44 0.15 -25.36 -3.39
N ASP A 45 -1.04 -25.22 -2.84
CA ASP A 45 -2.25 -25.96 -3.20
C ASP A 45 -3.07 -25.13 -4.21
N ALA A 46 -3.11 -25.61 -5.45
CA ALA A 46 -3.83 -24.92 -6.52
C ALA A 46 -5.35 -25.06 -6.38
N ASP A 47 -5.82 -26.18 -5.84
CA ASP A 47 -7.25 -26.51 -5.72
C ASP A 47 -7.92 -25.65 -4.63
N HIS A 48 -7.25 -25.53 -3.49
CA HIS A 48 -7.75 -24.73 -2.37
C HIS A 48 -7.21 -23.29 -2.35
N SER A 49 -6.29 -22.94 -3.29
CA SER A 49 -5.63 -21.62 -3.32
C SER A 49 -5.01 -21.24 -1.97
N ASN A 50 -4.28 -22.16 -1.38
CA ASN A 50 -3.71 -22.05 -0.03
C ASN A 50 -2.25 -22.51 0.01
N ILE A 51 -1.55 -22.15 1.09
CA ILE A 51 -0.18 -22.63 1.36
C ILE A 51 -0.25 -23.98 2.06
N ILE A 52 0.49 -24.95 1.54
CA ILE A 52 0.72 -26.25 2.18
C ILE A 52 1.99 -26.14 3.03
N LEU A 53 1.99 -26.84 4.16
CA LEU A 53 3.15 -27.02 5.00
C LEU A 53 3.74 -28.43 4.76
N PRO A 54 4.73 -28.59 3.88
CA PRO A 54 5.32 -29.89 3.62
C PRO A 54 6.04 -30.41 4.86
N THR A 55 5.97 -31.70 5.13
CA THR A 55 6.59 -32.35 6.30
C THR A 55 8.11 -32.41 6.22
N SER A 56 8.67 -32.24 5.01
CA SER A 56 10.10 -32.39 4.72
C SER A 56 10.90 -31.08 4.72
N VAL A 57 10.31 -29.95 5.13
CA VAL A 57 10.98 -28.65 5.17
C VAL A 57 11.70 -28.39 6.48
N THR A 58 12.74 -27.56 6.41
CA THR A 58 13.47 -27.11 7.61
C THR A 58 12.55 -26.35 8.56
N PRO A 59 12.80 -26.42 9.89
CA PRO A 59 11.99 -25.68 10.87
C PRO A 59 11.91 -24.17 10.60
N GLN A 60 12.98 -23.59 10.08
CA GLN A 60 13.02 -22.17 9.69
C GLN A 60 12.07 -21.87 8.53
N ARG A 61 12.03 -22.74 7.53
CA ARG A 61 11.11 -22.58 6.38
C ARG A 61 9.66 -22.76 6.80
N GLN A 62 9.40 -23.69 7.69
CA GLN A 62 8.07 -23.91 8.25
C GLN A 62 7.58 -22.68 9.02
N ALA A 63 8.43 -22.08 9.87
CA ALA A 63 8.11 -20.85 10.57
C ALA A 63 7.82 -19.68 9.59
N TYR A 64 8.59 -19.57 8.51
CA TYR A 64 8.35 -18.60 7.45
C TYR A 64 6.99 -18.80 6.80
N LEU A 65 6.64 -20.02 6.41
CA LEU A 65 5.36 -20.34 5.77
C LEU A 65 4.16 -20.07 6.67
N LEU A 66 4.29 -20.34 7.98
CA LEU A 66 3.26 -20.01 8.97
C LEU A 66 3.08 -18.49 9.09
N SER A 67 4.16 -17.74 9.27
CA SER A 67 4.11 -16.27 9.32
C SER A 67 3.55 -15.67 8.03
N LEU A 68 3.90 -16.25 6.89
CA LEU A 68 3.38 -15.84 5.60
C LEU A 68 1.85 -16.07 5.50
N LYS A 69 1.37 -17.20 6.00
CA LYS A 69 -0.06 -17.52 6.04
C LYS A 69 -0.84 -16.51 6.88
N ASP A 70 -0.33 -16.16 8.06
CA ASP A 70 -0.93 -15.13 8.93
C ASP A 70 -0.97 -13.76 8.23
N THR A 71 0.09 -13.41 7.52
CA THR A 71 0.17 -12.16 6.75
C THR A 71 -0.83 -12.13 5.60
N LEU A 72 -0.95 -13.24 4.87
CA LEU A 72 -1.94 -13.38 3.79
C LEU A 72 -3.38 -13.28 4.30
N ASP A 73 -3.67 -13.86 5.45
CA ASP A 73 -5.00 -13.76 6.08
C ASP A 73 -5.29 -12.32 6.54
N ALA A 74 -4.29 -11.61 7.06
CA ALA A 74 -4.41 -10.20 7.43
C ALA A 74 -4.67 -9.31 6.20
N ASP A 75 -3.93 -9.51 5.11
CA ASP A 75 -4.11 -8.77 3.86
C ASP A 75 -5.48 -9.06 3.23
N ARG A 76 -5.92 -10.32 3.26
CA ARG A 76 -7.26 -10.71 2.80
C ARG A 76 -8.37 -10.02 3.60
N LYS A 77 -8.24 -9.96 4.93
CA LYS A 77 -9.19 -9.25 5.80
C LYS A 77 -9.23 -7.76 5.46
N LYS A 78 -8.08 -7.13 5.23
CA LYS A 78 -8.02 -5.71 4.80
C LYS A 78 -8.73 -5.48 3.47
N LEU A 79 -8.48 -6.32 2.47
CA LEU A 79 -9.16 -6.25 1.17
C LEU A 79 -10.68 -6.40 1.31
N LEU A 80 -11.14 -7.33 2.13
CA LEU A 80 -12.57 -7.50 2.40
C LEU A 80 -13.19 -6.29 3.08
N LEU A 81 -12.47 -5.64 4.02
CA LEU A 81 -12.93 -4.41 4.66
C LEU A 81 -13.03 -3.23 3.67
N VAL A 82 -12.08 -3.11 2.74
CA VAL A 82 -12.13 -2.11 1.66
C VAL A 82 -13.36 -2.32 0.81
N ILE A 83 -13.62 -3.57 0.38
CA ILE A 83 -14.80 -3.90 -0.44
C ILE A 83 -16.08 -3.62 0.33
N ALA A 84 -16.18 -4.05 1.60
CA ALA A 84 -17.36 -3.81 2.43
C ALA A 84 -17.64 -2.33 2.63
N ARG A 85 -16.60 -1.49 2.75
CA ARG A 85 -16.73 -0.04 2.84
C ARG A 85 -17.30 0.53 1.54
N LEU A 86 -16.73 0.17 0.39
CA LEU A 86 -17.17 0.64 -0.93
C LEU A 86 -18.61 0.18 -1.25
N ASP A 87 -18.96 -1.06 -0.91
CA ASP A 87 -20.33 -1.56 -1.07
C ASP A 87 -21.32 -0.79 -0.18
N LYS A 88 -20.92 -0.38 1.04
CA LYS A 88 -21.75 0.41 1.96
C LYS A 88 -21.96 1.86 1.49
N GLU A 89 -20.96 2.46 0.86
CA GLU A 89 -21.03 3.83 0.32
C GLU A 89 -22.04 3.94 -0.85
N GLY A 90 -22.44 2.80 -1.44
CA GLY A 90 -23.48 2.75 -2.47
C GLY A 90 -23.10 3.38 -3.80
N GLN A 91 -21.86 3.85 -3.95
CA GLN A 91 -21.35 4.37 -5.21
C GLN A 91 -20.84 3.23 -6.09
N SER A 92 -20.95 3.40 -7.40
CA SER A 92 -20.33 2.46 -8.33
C SER A 92 -18.80 2.57 -8.24
N TYR A 93 -18.14 1.46 -7.95
CA TYR A 93 -16.68 1.39 -7.90
C TYR A 93 -16.14 0.37 -8.91
N THR A 94 -14.86 0.47 -9.23
CA THR A 94 -14.17 -0.44 -10.15
C THR A 94 -13.20 -1.35 -9.40
N ALA A 95 -12.68 -2.37 -10.07
CA ALA A 95 -11.62 -3.20 -9.49
C ALA A 95 -10.35 -2.38 -9.20
N ASP A 96 -10.08 -1.33 -10.00
CA ASP A 96 -8.95 -0.41 -9.77
C ASP A 96 -9.15 0.38 -8.48
N THR A 97 -10.35 0.89 -8.21
CA THR A 97 -10.67 1.59 -6.96
C THR A 97 -10.37 0.73 -5.72
N VAL A 98 -10.65 -0.59 -5.78
CA VAL A 98 -10.32 -1.50 -4.67
C VAL A 98 -8.81 -1.62 -4.48
N VAL A 99 -8.06 -1.72 -5.58
CA VAL A 99 -6.59 -1.82 -5.55
C VAL A 99 -5.96 -0.57 -4.98
N ASP A 100 -6.40 0.62 -5.44
CA ASP A 100 -5.89 1.91 -4.98
C ASP A 100 -6.13 2.11 -3.48
N ASN A 101 -7.36 1.88 -3.02
CA ASN A 101 -7.70 1.97 -1.59
C ASN A 101 -6.91 0.98 -0.70
N PHE A 102 -6.58 -0.19 -1.24
CA PHE A 102 -5.75 -1.15 -0.51
C PHE A 102 -4.30 -0.65 -0.36
N HIS A 103 -3.73 -0.05 -1.42
CA HIS A 103 -2.39 0.52 -1.39
C HIS A 103 -2.30 1.75 -0.49
N GLU A 104 -3.25 2.68 -0.59
CA GLU A 104 -3.33 3.86 0.28
C GLU A 104 -3.42 3.48 1.76
N GLY A 105 -4.23 2.48 2.10
CA GLY A 105 -4.33 1.96 3.47
C GLY A 105 -3.02 1.34 3.96
N LYS A 106 -2.20 0.77 3.08
CA LYS A 106 -0.90 0.20 3.42
C LYS A 106 0.14 1.29 3.70
N GLU A 107 0.15 2.35 2.91
CA GLU A 107 1.06 3.50 3.09
C GLU A 107 0.77 4.26 4.39
N LEU A 108 -0.50 4.56 4.66
CA LEU A 108 -0.92 5.22 5.91
C LEU A 108 -0.55 4.41 7.15
N HIS A 109 -0.74 3.08 7.12
CA HIS A 109 -0.33 2.20 8.23
C HIS A 109 1.19 2.18 8.42
N GLY A 110 1.97 2.23 7.35
CA GLY A 110 3.42 2.32 7.41
C GLY A 110 3.90 3.60 8.11
N ILE A 111 3.36 4.75 7.74
CA ILE A 111 3.72 6.06 8.31
C ILE A 111 3.26 6.16 9.76
N ILE A 112 2.01 5.79 10.06
CA ILE A 112 1.47 5.85 11.43
C ILE A 112 2.21 4.87 12.35
N GLY A 113 2.46 3.63 11.90
CA GLY A 113 3.22 2.65 12.65
C GLY A 113 4.63 3.14 12.95
N TYR A 114 5.33 3.68 11.97
CA TYR A 114 6.66 4.27 12.15
C TYR A 114 6.67 5.45 13.12
N THR A 115 5.70 6.35 13.03
CA THR A 115 5.60 7.51 13.93
C THR A 115 5.29 7.09 15.36
N LEU A 116 4.47 6.08 15.58
CA LEU A 116 4.18 5.53 16.91
C LEU A 116 5.42 4.85 17.51
N GLU A 117 6.13 4.04 16.74
CA GLU A 117 7.37 3.39 17.17
C GLU A 117 8.46 4.42 17.49
N LEU A 118 8.63 5.44 16.63
CA LEU A 118 9.56 6.54 16.87
C LEU A 118 9.22 7.30 18.15
N ASN A 119 7.93 7.58 18.39
CA ASN A 119 7.46 8.23 19.61
C ASN A 119 7.79 7.41 20.86
N GLU A 120 7.60 6.09 20.79
CA GLU A 120 7.93 5.20 21.91
C GLU A 120 9.43 5.14 22.17
N LYS A 121 10.26 5.06 21.11
CA LYS A 121 11.72 5.15 21.23
C LYS A 121 12.16 6.48 21.85
N LEU A 122 11.59 7.60 21.43
CA LEU A 122 11.89 8.92 21.99
C LEU A 122 11.49 9.04 23.48
N ARG A 123 10.38 8.42 23.86
CA ARG A 123 9.95 8.36 25.28
C ARG A 123 10.92 7.54 26.13
N ARG A 124 11.40 6.39 25.62
CA ARG A 124 12.38 5.54 26.32
C ARG A 124 13.71 6.26 26.52
N ILE A 125 14.14 7.09 25.59
CA ILE A 125 15.37 7.89 25.66
C ILE A 125 15.19 9.16 26.53
N GLY A 126 14.02 9.36 27.15
CA GLY A 126 13.75 10.51 28.04
C GLY A 126 13.48 11.84 27.33
N LYS A 127 13.41 11.85 25.98
CA LYS A 127 13.09 13.06 25.18
C LYS A 127 11.58 13.31 25.07
N LYS A 128 10.90 13.41 26.22
CA LYS A 128 9.43 13.59 26.30
C LYS A 128 8.92 14.82 25.51
N ARG A 129 9.72 15.86 25.40
CA ARG A 129 9.37 17.13 24.74
C ARG A 129 9.20 17.01 23.22
N ASN A 130 9.90 16.06 22.57
CA ASN A 130 9.78 15.83 21.13
C ASN A 130 8.63 14.87 20.78
N GLY A 131 8.31 13.93 21.68
CA GLY A 131 7.17 13.03 21.52
C GLY A 131 5.82 13.74 21.56
N SER A 132 5.70 14.81 22.33
CA SER A 132 4.45 15.60 22.42
C SER A 132 4.22 16.51 21.20
N LYS A 133 5.29 16.96 20.53
CA LYS A 133 5.17 17.81 19.32
C LYS A 133 4.63 17.04 18.11
N VAL A 134 4.88 15.75 18.04
CA VAL A 134 4.39 14.91 16.92
C VAL A 134 2.88 14.65 17.05
N GLN A 135 2.34 14.66 18.27
CA GLN A 135 0.91 14.44 18.50
C GLN A 135 0.05 15.71 18.34
N ASN A 136 0.66 16.90 18.47
CA ASN A 136 -0.06 18.18 18.48
C ASN A 136 0.08 18.99 17.18
N HIS A 137 0.43 18.35 16.07
CA HIS A 137 0.40 19.04 14.79
C HIS A 137 -1.02 18.91 14.21
N PRO A 138 -1.89 19.95 14.32
CA PRO A 138 -3.13 19.95 13.57
C PRO A 138 -2.75 19.95 12.09
N GLN A 139 -3.42 19.13 11.32
CA GLN A 139 -3.34 19.08 9.85
C GLN A 139 -3.85 20.43 9.30
N GLN A 140 -3.04 21.45 9.35
CA GLN A 140 -3.24 22.63 8.53
C GLN A 140 -2.19 22.55 7.41
N PRO A 141 -2.61 22.32 6.16
CA PRO A 141 -1.68 22.42 5.04
C PRO A 141 -1.08 23.84 5.09
N PRO A 142 0.23 23.99 4.82
CA PRO A 142 0.84 25.30 4.79
C PRO A 142 0.11 26.13 3.74
N ALA A 143 -0.40 27.29 4.18
CA ALA A 143 -0.97 28.27 3.27
C ALA A 143 0.08 28.58 2.20
N LEU A 144 -0.28 28.37 0.96
CA LEU A 144 0.57 28.75 -0.18
C LEU A 144 0.90 30.24 -0.04
N PRO A 145 2.19 30.65 -0.12
CA PRO A 145 2.52 32.06 -0.06
C PRO A 145 1.83 32.76 -1.24
N GLU A 146 1.04 33.76 -0.92
CA GLU A 146 0.43 34.62 -1.95
C GLU A 146 1.56 35.15 -2.86
N ARG A 147 1.48 34.83 -4.13
CA ARG A 147 2.35 35.42 -5.15
C ARG A 147 2.13 36.92 -5.13
N ARG A 148 3.07 37.67 -4.52
CA ARG A 148 3.15 39.11 -4.70
C ARG A 148 3.28 39.34 -6.21
N ARG A 149 2.28 39.95 -6.80
CA ARG A 149 2.34 40.48 -8.15
C ARG A 149 3.43 41.53 -8.16
N CYS A 150 4.59 41.21 -8.72
CA CYS A 150 5.55 42.22 -9.07
C CYS A 150 4.90 43.10 -10.15
N ALA A 151 4.64 44.34 -9.82
CA ALA A 151 4.29 45.37 -10.77
C ALA A 151 5.49 45.55 -11.71
N ILE A 152 5.40 45.03 -12.91
CA ILE A 152 6.37 45.31 -13.96
C ILE A 152 6.07 46.75 -14.43
N GLY A 153 6.92 47.67 -13.95
CA GLY A 153 6.90 49.04 -14.44
C GLY A 153 7.11 49.05 -15.96
N GLY A 154 6.18 49.66 -16.65
CA GLY A 154 6.24 49.82 -18.10
C GLY A 154 7.45 50.66 -18.53
N SER A 155 8.38 50.07 -19.20
CA SER A 155 9.35 50.77 -20.00
C SER A 155 8.76 50.93 -21.41
N ARG A 156 8.44 52.19 -21.71
CA ARG A 156 7.98 52.69 -22.98
C ARG A 156 9.16 52.61 -23.96
N TRP A 157 9.03 51.81 -24.99
CA TRP A 157 9.92 51.85 -26.14
C TRP A 157 9.34 52.83 -27.16
N ASP A 158 9.96 53.98 -27.24
CA ASP A 158 9.69 54.92 -28.34
C ASP A 158 10.39 54.36 -29.59
N ASN A 159 9.54 54.01 -30.55
CA ASN A 159 9.96 53.71 -31.92
C ASN A 159 10.18 55.07 -32.62
N ASP A 160 11.41 55.48 -32.79
CA ASP A 160 11.73 56.55 -33.71
C ASP A 160 12.34 55.93 -34.96
N THR A 161 11.54 56.00 -36.00
CA THR A 161 11.86 55.62 -37.37
C THR A 161 12.50 56.83 -38.05
N ARG A 162 13.71 56.70 -38.54
CA ARG A 162 14.17 57.48 -39.72
C ARG A 162 15.31 56.81 -40.44
N LEU A 163 15.05 56.61 -41.71
CA LEU A 163 15.80 56.47 -42.96
C LEU A 163 16.15 55.06 -43.35
#